data_c041916fea706388076248d76988edfd
#
_entry.id   c041916fea706388076248d76988edfd
#
_cell.length_a   1.000
_cell.length_b   1.000
_cell.length_c   1.000
_cell.angle_alpha   90.00
_cell.angle_beta   90.00
_cell.angle_gamma   90.00
#
_symmetry.space_group_name_H-M   'P 1'
#
loop_
_entity.id
_entity.type
_entity.pdbx_description
1 polymer ?
#
loop_
_entity_poly.entity_id
_entity_poly.type
_entity_poly.pdbx_seq_one_letter_code
_entity_poly.pdbx_strand_id
1 'polypeptide(L)'
;TGTIKSKGRVASLLEVGTGFHPELTGRENIFLNGAILGMRTNHIEKKINEIIDFSGIKQYIDTPIKRYSTGMKVRLGFSIAAYLDAEILFIDEVLAVGDAEFREKALKKMNDLSTSQRKTIIFVSHNLNAMLNLTKKCIYLKDGKIELEGETKDLIQKYLNQSEYKNKITFPDNETIKFDYIYLTNERGERKTSFFYHEHIHINYKYTIFKRCPSLRIAFTISDAFGNILFNSADFPDGKRSIDKIAPGNYLSTAILPKNYFNEGELYLGVSSDIPFKEICLNFKKVLS
;
A
#
# COMPACT_ATOMS: atom_id res chain seq x y z
N THR A 1 18.18 -16.55 16.93
CA THR A 1 18.49 -17.07 18.28
C THR A 1 17.78 -16.22 19.33
N GLY A 2 16.94 -16.84 20.16
CA GLY A 2 16.19 -16.14 21.20
C GLY A 2 15.10 -17.04 21.79
N THR A 3 14.37 -16.51 22.77
CA THR A 3 13.27 -17.23 23.40
C THR A 3 12.00 -16.37 23.28
N ILE A 4 10.92 -16.98 22.77
CA ILE A 4 9.60 -16.35 22.73
C ILE A 4 8.71 -17.10 23.72
N LYS A 5 8.06 -16.36 24.63
CA LYS A 5 7.10 -16.91 25.57
C LYS A 5 5.72 -16.34 25.24
N SER A 6 4.73 -17.21 25.05
CA SER A 6 3.33 -16.83 24.83
C SER A 6 2.44 -17.39 25.94
N LYS A 7 1.36 -16.68 26.25
CA LYS A 7 0.31 -17.15 27.14
C LYS A 7 -0.99 -17.21 26.35
N GLY A 8 -1.50 -18.42 26.15
CA GLY A 8 -2.68 -18.66 25.32
C GLY A 8 -2.35 -19.36 23.99
N ARG A 9 -3.39 -19.72 23.26
CA ARG A 9 -3.27 -20.35 21.93
C ARG A 9 -2.90 -19.32 20.88
N VAL A 10 -1.91 -19.70 20.07
CA VAL A 10 -1.44 -18.90 18.93
C VAL A 10 -1.99 -19.51 17.65
N ALA A 11 -2.55 -18.69 16.79
CA ALA A 11 -2.92 -19.07 15.44
C ALA A 11 -2.29 -18.10 14.44
N SER A 12 -2.03 -18.60 13.24
CA SER A 12 -1.38 -17.85 12.16
C SER A 12 -2.24 -17.85 10.92
N LEU A 13 -2.41 -16.66 10.33
CA LEU A 13 -3.02 -16.47 9.01
C LEU A 13 -1.96 -16.29 7.92
N LEU A 14 -0.73 -16.77 8.12
CA LEU A 14 0.37 -16.61 7.16
C LEU A 14 0.10 -17.31 5.83
N GLU A 15 -0.71 -18.37 5.85
CA GLU A 15 -0.95 -19.21 4.67
C GLU A 15 -2.45 -19.45 4.46
N VAL A 16 -3.19 -18.36 4.21
CA VAL A 16 -4.64 -18.45 3.94
C VAL A 16 -4.91 -19.25 2.67
N GLY A 17 -5.66 -20.34 2.81
CA GLY A 17 -6.03 -21.21 1.68
C GLY A 17 -5.02 -22.32 1.37
N THR A 18 -3.91 -22.41 2.10
CA THR A 18 -3.07 -23.61 2.06
C THR A 18 -3.75 -24.75 2.82
N GLY A 19 -3.53 -25.98 2.39
CA GLY A 19 -4.15 -27.17 3.00
C GLY A 19 -5.57 -27.47 2.52
N PHE A 20 -6.11 -26.75 1.55
CA PHE A 20 -7.36 -27.14 0.91
C PHE A 20 -7.17 -28.36 0.01
N HIS A 21 -8.06 -29.34 0.17
CA HIS A 21 -8.09 -30.51 -0.70
C HIS A 21 -8.94 -30.22 -1.94
N PRO A 22 -8.37 -30.31 -3.16
CA PRO A 22 -9.00 -29.87 -4.39
C PRO A 22 -10.30 -30.63 -4.72
N GLU A 23 -10.41 -31.90 -4.35
CA GLU A 23 -11.57 -32.74 -4.66
C GLU A 23 -12.71 -32.56 -3.65
N LEU A 24 -12.42 -32.03 -2.46
CA LEU A 24 -13.45 -31.77 -1.45
C LEU A 24 -14.19 -30.46 -1.76
N THR A 25 -15.46 -30.42 -1.34
CA THR A 25 -16.30 -29.21 -1.41
C THR A 25 -15.77 -28.10 -0.49
N GLY A 26 -16.26 -26.88 -0.66
CA GLY A 26 -15.95 -25.78 0.26
C GLY A 26 -16.34 -26.10 1.70
N ARG A 27 -17.52 -26.73 1.90
CA ARG A 27 -18.00 -27.17 3.20
C ARG A 27 -17.08 -28.19 3.86
N GLU A 28 -16.68 -29.22 3.16
CA GLU A 28 -15.75 -30.24 3.68
C GLU A 28 -14.38 -29.65 3.97
N ASN A 29 -13.93 -28.71 3.15
CA ASN A 29 -12.67 -27.97 3.37
C ASN A 29 -12.73 -27.05 4.61
N ILE A 30 -13.91 -26.53 4.99
CA ILE A 30 -14.05 -25.81 6.26
C ILE A 30 -13.71 -26.74 7.43
N PHE A 31 -14.18 -27.97 7.43
CA PHE A 31 -13.87 -28.95 8.48
C PHE A 31 -12.40 -29.34 8.44
N LEU A 32 -11.87 -29.69 7.26
CA LEU A 32 -10.50 -30.10 7.09
C LEU A 32 -9.53 -28.98 7.52
N ASN A 33 -9.68 -27.79 6.96
CA ASN A 33 -8.80 -26.67 7.23
C ASN A 33 -8.96 -26.16 8.67
N GLY A 34 -10.19 -26.10 9.18
CA GLY A 34 -10.45 -25.76 10.57
C GLY A 34 -9.75 -26.71 11.54
N ALA A 35 -9.78 -28.03 11.26
CA ALA A 35 -9.07 -29.04 12.07
C ALA A 35 -7.54 -28.87 11.99
N ILE A 36 -6.98 -28.62 10.80
CA ILE A 36 -5.56 -28.32 10.61
C ILE A 36 -5.15 -27.09 11.44
N LEU A 37 -5.98 -26.07 11.48
CA LEU A 37 -5.76 -24.85 12.25
C LEU A 37 -6.09 -24.99 13.75
N GLY A 38 -6.43 -26.21 14.21
CA GLY A 38 -6.66 -26.55 15.62
C GLY A 38 -8.05 -26.28 16.15
N MET A 39 -9.07 -26.08 15.29
CA MET A 39 -10.46 -25.98 15.71
C MET A 39 -11.02 -27.36 16.10
N ARG A 40 -11.79 -27.40 17.17
CA ARG A 40 -12.55 -28.62 17.52
C ARG A 40 -13.77 -28.74 16.60
N THR A 41 -14.14 -29.98 16.22
CA THR A 41 -15.26 -30.25 15.32
C THR A 41 -16.56 -29.59 15.77
N ASN A 42 -16.91 -29.68 17.03
CA ASN A 42 -18.11 -29.05 17.59
C ASN A 42 -18.07 -27.50 17.50
N HIS A 43 -16.89 -26.91 17.50
CA HIS A 43 -16.76 -25.47 17.31
C HIS A 43 -16.97 -25.09 15.83
N ILE A 44 -16.44 -25.90 14.90
CA ILE A 44 -16.65 -25.73 13.47
C ILE A 44 -18.16 -25.84 13.15
N GLU A 45 -18.83 -26.86 13.66
CA GLU A 45 -20.27 -27.05 13.48
C GLU A 45 -21.10 -25.84 13.94
N LYS A 46 -20.76 -25.27 15.08
CA LYS A 46 -21.43 -24.06 15.59
C LYS A 46 -21.16 -22.81 14.74
N LYS A 47 -20.03 -22.73 14.06
CA LYS A 47 -19.59 -21.55 13.33
C LYS A 47 -19.70 -21.66 11.80
N ILE A 48 -20.03 -22.83 11.28
CA ILE A 48 -19.98 -23.10 9.84
C ILE A 48 -20.85 -22.15 9.02
N ASN A 49 -22.06 -21.84 9.49
CA ASN A 49 -22.93 -20.92 8.78
C ASN A 49 -22.40 -19.50 8.78
N GLU A 50 -21.82 -19.05 9.90
CA GLU A 50 -21.18 -17.72 10.00
C GLU A 50 -19.96 -17.65 9.07
N ILE A 51 -19.16 -18.72 8.99
CA ILE A 51 -17.98 -18.80 8.09
C ILE A 51 -18.44 -18.72 6.64
N ILE A 52 -19.48 -19.48 6.26
CA ILE A 52 -20.01 -19.51 4.90
C ILE A 52 -20.57 -18.13 4.51
N ASP A 53 -21.39 -17.53 5.35
CA ASP A 53 -21.99 -16.22 5.09
C ASP A 53 -20.92 -15.11 5.04
N PHE A 54 -19.90 -15.21 5.88
CA PHE A 54 -18.78 -14.25 5.86
C PHE A 54 -17.99 -14.35 4.56
N SER A 55 -17.72 -15.55 4.05
CA SER A 55 -16.94 -15.77 2.83
C SER A 55 -17.63 -15.23 1.56
N GLY A 56 -18.95 -15.08 1.58
CA GLY A 56 -19.72 -14.64 0.43
C GLY A 56 -19.81 -15.65 -0.73
N ILE A 57 -19.45 -16.93 -0.48
CA ILE A 57 -19.45 -17.98 -1.51
C ILE A 57 -20.52 -19.05 -1.29
N LYS A 58 -21.59 -18.72 -0.58
CA LYS A 58 -22.68 -19.63 -0.20
C LYS A 58 -23.22 -20.45 -1.36
N GLN A 59 -23.37 -19.85 -2.54
CA GLN A 59 -23.89 -20.53 -3.73
C GLN A 59 -22.97 -21.65 -4.24
N TYR A 60 -21.70 -21.61 -3.91
CA TYR A 60 -20.67 -22.55 -4.38
C TYR A 60 -20.16 -23.48 -3.29
N ILE A 61 -20.71 -23.39 -2.06
CA ILE A 61 -20.14 -24.05 -0.89
C ILE A 61 -20.07 -25.58 -1.01
N ASP A 62 -21.01 -26.16 -1.75
CA ASP A 62 -21.10 -27.62 -1.97
C ASP A 62 -20.46 -28.02 -3.32
N THR A 63 -19.68 -27.12 -3.94
CA THR A 63 -18.89 -27.38 -5.15
C THR A 63 -17.43 -27.71 -4.77
N PRO A 64 -16.74 -28.66 -5.43
CA PRO A 64 -15.33 -28.96 -5.21
C PRO A 64 -14.44 -27.74 -5.41
N ILE A 65 -13.46 -27.54 -4.50
CA ILE A 65 -12.58 -26.35 -4.49
C ILE A 65 -11.72 -26.21 -5.74
N LYS A 66 -11.43 -27.29 -6.47
CA LYS A 66 -10.76 -27.21 -7.76
C LYS A 66 -11.45 -26.29 -8.77
N ARG A 67 -12.75 -26.06 -8.63
CA ARG A 67 -13.56 -25.15 -9.46
C ARG A 67 -13.62 -23.71 -8.93
N TYR A 68 -13.01 -23.44 -7.78
CA TYR A 68 -12.99 -22.09 -7.20
C TYR A 68 -11.93 -21.21 -7.88
N SER A 69 -12.26 -19.94 -8.06
CA SER A 69 -11.26 -18.94 -8.39
C SER A 69 -10.29 -18.76 -7.23
N THR A 70 -9.12 -18.18 -7.51
CA THR A 70 -8.14 -17.83 -6.47
C THR A 70 -8.77 -16.95 -5.40
N GLY A 71 -9.56 -15.93 -5.80
CA GLY A 71 -10.26 -15.05 -4.87
C GLY A 71 -11.25 -15.80 -3.97
N MET A 72 -12.02 -16.78 -4.49
CA MET A 72 -12.94 -17.60 -3.69
C MET A 72 -12.18 -18.44 -2.65
N LYS A 73 -11.05 -19.05 -3.03
CA LYS A 73 -10.20 -19.82 -2.10
C LYS A 73 -9.70 -18.96 -0.96
N VAL A 74 -9.20 -17.78 -1.27
CA VAL A 74 -8.70 -16.87 -0.26
C VAL A 74 -9.80 -16.35 0.65
N ARG A 75 -10.97 -15.98 0.11
CA ARG A 75 -12.12 -15.59 0.93
C ARG A 75 -12.53 -16.70 1.89
N LEU A 76 -12.58 -17.95 1.43
CA LEU A 76 -12.93 -19.08 2.28
C LEU A 76 -11.88 -19.30 3.37
N GLY A 77 -10.59 -19.34 3.00
CA GLY A 77 -9.50 -19.54 3.96
C GLY A 77 -9.46 -18.46 5.03
N PHE A 78 -9.57 -17.18 4.64
CA PHE A 78 -9.67 -16.06 5.58
C PHE A 78 -10.88 -16.20 6.49
N SER A 79 -12.03 -16.60 5.94
CA SER A 79 -13.26 -16.78 6.72
C SER A 79 -13.09 -17.84 7.80
N ILE A 80 -12.45 -18.98 7.49
CA ILE A 80 -12.15 -20.01 8.48
C ILE A 80 -11.25 -19.46 9.59
N ALA A 81 -10.17 -18.78 9.17
CA ALA A 81 -9.18 -18.23 10.08
C ALA A 81 -9.73 -17.12 11.00
N ALA A 82 -10.65 -16.29 10.50
CA ALA A 82 -11.31 -15.25 11.30
C ALA A 82 -12.21 -15.78 12.42
N TYR A 83 -12.56 -17.06 12.39
CA TYR A 83 -13.38 -17.74 13.43
C TYR A 83 -12.58 -18.72 14.29
N LEU A 84 -11.23 -18.68 14.18
CA LEU A 84 -10.37 -19.48 15.07
C LEU A 84 -10.55 -19.09 16.53
N ASP A 85 -10.56 -20.10 17.38
CA ASP A 85 -10.57 -19.95 18.82
C ASP A 85 -9.11 -19.82 19.33
N ALA A 86 -8.48 -18.69 19.07
CA ALA A 86 -7.13 -18.35 19.49
C ALA A 86 -7.12 -17.02 20.23
N GLU A 87 -6.28 -16.89 21.26
CA GLU A 87 -6.07 -15.68 22.02
C GLU A 87 -5.08 -14.74 21.34
N ILE A 88 -4.16 -15.30 20.55
CA ILE A 88 -3.14 -14.56 19.80
C ILE A 88 -3.25 -14.92 18.32
N LEU A 89 -3.37 -13.92 17.46
CA LEU A 89 -3.54 -14.09 16.02
C LEU A 89 -2.42 -13.36 15.28
N PHE A 90 -1.64 -14.10 14.51
CA PHE A 90 -0.66 -13.54 13.59
C PHE A 90 -1.27 -13.36 12.21
N ILE A 91 -1.13 -12.17 11.66
CA ILE A 91 -1.64 -11.80 10.33
C ILE A 91 -0.48 -11.22 9.54
N ASP A 92 -0.20 -11.81 8.37
CA ASP A 92 0.83 -11.34 7.45
C ASP A 92 0.18 -10.95 6.13
N GLU A 93 0.38 -9.75 5.67
CA GLU A 93 -0.05 -9.14 4.38
C GLU A 93 -1.36 -9.65 3.72
N VAL A 94 -1.93 -10.73 4.24
CA VAL A 94 -3.09 -11.46 3.69
C VAL A 94 -4.36 -10.61 3.59
N LEU A 95 -4.41 -9.47 4.31
CA LEU A 95 -5.53 -8.52 4.24
C LEU A 95 -5.61 -7.76 2.90
N ALA A 96 -4.59 -7.85 2.06
CA ALA A 96 -4.60 -7.26 0.72
C ALA A 96 -5.37 -8.12 -0.31
N VAL A 97 -5.91 -9.29 0.09
CA VAL A 97 -6.48 -10.28 -0.82
C VAL A 97 -8.01 -10.20 -0.87
N GLY A 98 -8.54 -10.39 -2.07
CA GLY A 98 -9.97 -10.25 -2.36
C GLY A 98 -10.29 -8.91 -3.04
N ASP A 99 -11.55 -8.69 -3.32
CA ASP A 99 -12.04 -7.39 -3.81
C ASP A 99 -12.14 -6.36 -2.68
N ALA A 100 -12.45 -5.13 -3.04
CA ALA A 100 -12.52 -4.01 -2.10
C ALA A 100 -13.57 -4.25 -1.00
N GLU A 101 -14.72 -4.83 -1.36
CA GLU A 101 -15.81 -5.11 -0.42
C GLU A 101 -15.40 -6.16 0.62
N PHE A 102 -14.81 -7.27 0.19
CA PHE A 102 -14.34 -8.30 1.11
C PHE A 102 -13.22 -7.80 2.02
N ARG A 103 -12.32 -6.96 1.49
CA ARG A 103 -11.24 -6.34 2.27
C ARG A 103 -11.78 -5.48 3.41
N GLU A 104 -12.76 -4.63 3.12
CA GLU A 104 -13.42 -3.80 4.15
C GLU A 104 -14.08 -4.66 5.23
N LYS A 105 -14.79 -5.70 4.81
CA LYS A 105 -15.44 -6.67 5.71
C LYS A 105 -14.41 -7.40 6.58
N ALA A 106 -13.26 -7.78 6.00
CA ALA A 106 -12.16 -8.42 6.71
C ALA A 106 -11.53 -7.50 7.76
N LEU A 107 -11.24 -6.24 7.40
CA LEU A 107 -10.70 -5.23 8.30
C LEU A 107 -11.64 -4.98 9.49
N LYS A 108 -12.94 -4.82 9.23
CA LYS A 108 -13.95 -4.66 10.28
C LYS A 108 -13.97 -5.85 11.24
N LYS A 109 -13.95 -7.08 10.69
CA LYS A 109 -13.91 -8.30 11.50
C LYS A 109 -12.66 -8.35 12.40
N MET A 110 -11.48 -7.96 11.87
CA MET A 110 -10.25 -7.94 12.65
C MET A 110 -10.32 -6.91 13.79
N ASN A 111 -10.86 -5.73 13.53
CA ASN A 111 -11.06 -4.72 14.57
C ASN A 111 -12.02 -5.22 15.66
N ASP A 112 -13.11 -5.89 15.29
CA ASP A 112 -14.05 -6.47 16.25
C ASP A 112 -13.40 -7.57 17.11
N LEU A 113 -12.54 -8.42 16.52
CA LEU A 113 -11.77 -9.43 17.25
C LEU A 113 -10.82 -8.80 18.28
N SER A 114 -10.15 -7.72 17.92
CA SER A 114 -9.23 -7.01 18.80
C SER A 114 -9.95 -6.29 19.95
N THR A 115 -11.04 -5.60 19.64
CA THR A 115 -11.73 -4.73 20.61
C THR A 115 -12.73 -5.49 21.47
N SER A 116 -13.66 -6.20 20.86
CA SER A 116 -14.80 -6.85 21.55
C SER A 116 -14.42 -8.19 22.17
N GLN A 117 -13.57 -8.99 21.50
CA GLN A 117 -13.16 -10.30 21.97
C GLN A 117 -11.83 -10.31 22.73
N ARG A 118 -11.17 -9.15 22.86
CA ARG A 118 -9.89 -8.97 23.56
C ARG A 118 -8.77 -9.90 23.09
N LYS A 119 -8.78 -10.27 21.81
CA LYS A 119 -7.70 -11.05 21.20
C LYS A 119 -6.49 -10.16 20.92
N THR A 120 -5.30 -10.71 21.08
CA THR A 120 -4.07 -10.03 20.68
C THR A 120 -3.85 -10.28 19.19
N ILE A 121 -3.82 -9.23 18.39
CA ILE A 121 -3.54 -9.31 16.97
C ILE A 121 -2.13 -8.77 16.72
N ILE A 122 -1.28 -9.59 16.13
CA ILE A 122 0.05 -9.20 15.66
C ILE A 122 -0.04 -9.13 14.14
N PHE A 123 0.04 -7.92 13.62
CA PHE A 123 -0.13 -7.60 12.21
C PHE A 123 1.20 -7.20 11.59
N VAL A 124 1.62 -7.92 10.54
CA VAL A 124 2.83 -7.60 9.77
C VAL A 124 2.39 -7.09 8.40
N SER A 125 2.82 -5.90 8.03
CA SER A 125 2.46 -5.32 6.75
C SER A 125 3.45 -4.24 6.32
N HIS A 126 3.56 -4.04 5.02
CA HIS A 126 4.20 -2.87 4.43
C HIS A 126 3.17 -1.75 4.11
N ASN A 127 1.88 -2.00 4.29
CA ASN A 127 0.81 -1.02 4.06
C ASN A 127 0.57 -0.19 5.33
N LEU A 128 1.11 1.02 5.35
CA LEU A 128 1.03 1.92 6.50
C LEU A 128 -0.42 2.34 6.83
N ASN A 129 -1.29 2.48 5.83
CA ASN A 129 -2.71 2.77 6.05
C ASN A 129 -3.43 1.63 6.76
N ALA A 130 -3.16 0.38 6.38
CA ALA A 130 -3.72 -0.78 7.07
C ALA A 130 -3.22 -0.84 8.53
N MET A 131 -1.95 -0.53 8.77
CA MET A 131 -1.39 -0.45 10.12
C MET A 131 -2.08 0.61 10.97
N LEU A 132 -2.30 1.82 10.45
CA LEU A 132 -3.01 2.89 11.16
C LEU A 132 -4.43 2.51 11.56
N ASN A 133 -5.13 1.78 10.70
CA ASN A 133 -6.52 1.41 10.93
C ASN A 133 -6.68 0.21 11.88
N LEU A 134 -5.68 -0.68 11.96
CA LEU A 134 -5.79 -1.93 12.69
C LEU A 134 -4.99 -1.98 13.98
N THR A 135 -3.94 -1.15 14.11
CA THR A 135 -3.03 -1.27 15.25
C THR A 135 -2.94 0.03 16.05
N LYS A 136 -2.82 -0.09 17.36
CA LYS A 136 -2.59 1.05 18.26
C LYS A 136 -1.10 1.24 18.54
N LYS A 137 -0.34 0.15 18.56
CA LYS A 137 1.11 0.14 18.75
C LYS A 137 1.78 -0.59 17.62
N CYS A 138 2.95 -0.17 17.26
CA CYS A 138 3.76 -0.85 16.29
C CYS A 138 5.24 -0.89 16.66
N ILE A 139 5.96 -1.78 16.01
CA ILE A 139 7.39 -2.00 16.18
C ILE A 139 8.01 -1.94 14.79
N TYR A 140 9.04 -1.12 14.63
CA TYR A 140 9.86 -1.10 13.43
C TYR A 140 11.10 -1.95 13.64
N LEU A 141 11.25 -2.97 12.80
CA LEU A 141 12.39 -3.87 12.79
C LEU A 141 13.36 -3.50 11.68
N LYS A 142 14.64 -3.39 12.00
CA LYS A 142 15.71 -3.18 11.05
C LYS A 142 16.89 -4.10 11.39
N ASP A 143 17.39 -4.82 10.38
CA ASP A 143 18.50 -5.77 10.53
C ASP A 143 18.31 -6.77 11.69
N GLY A 144 17.05 -7.22 11.90
CA GLY A 144 16.69 -8.17 12.94
C GLY A 144 16.64 -7.59 14.36
N LYS A 145 16.71 -6.26 14.53
CA LYS A 145 16.64 -5.57 15.82
C LYS A 145 15.45 -4.61 15.85
N ILE A 146 14.93 -4.36 17.05
CA ILE A 146 13.94 -3.31 17.26
C ILE A 146 14.66 -1.97 17.16
N GLU A 147 14.32 -1.19 16.15
CA GLU A 147 14.83 0.17 15.93
C GLU A 147 13.93 1.21 16.62
N LEU A 148 12.60 1.05 16.46
CA LEU A 148 11.60 1.92 17.06
C LEU A 148 10.41 1.09 17.54
N GLU A 149 9.82 1.54 18.65
CA GLU A 149 8.53 1.02 19.13
C GLU A 149 7.70 2.17 19.70
N GLY A 150 6.36 2.10 19.58
CA GLY A 150 5.48 3.14 20.12
C GLY A 150 4.07 3.09 19.54
N GLU A 151 3.35 4.19 19.77
CA GLU A 151 2.02 4.39 19.14
C GLU A 151 2.16 4.40 17.61
N THR A 152 1.24 3.71 16.92
CA THR A 152 1.34 3.48 15.49
C THR A 152 1.47 4.78 14.69
N LYS A 153 0.66 5.79 15.01
CA LYS A 153 0.66 7.08 14.32
C LYS A 153 2.02 7.78 14.43
N ASP A 154 2.56 7.88 15.65
CA ASP A 154 3.81 8.59 15.90
C ASP A 154 5.00 7.85 15.31
N LEU A 155 4.97 6.51 15.37
CA LEU A 155 6.07 5.71 14.84
C LEU A 155 6.07 5.72 13.32
N ILE A 156 4.91 5.64 12.66
CA ILE A 156 4.82 5.77 11.21
C ILE A 156 5.35 7.13 10.75
N GLN A 157 5.00 8.21 11.44
CA GLN A 157 5.54 9.53 11.13
C GLN A 157 7.07 9.58 11.28
N LYS A 158 7.62 9.02 12.37
CA LYS A 158 9.07 8.89 12.55
C LYS A 158 9.72 8.02 11.48
N TYR A 159 9.11 6.88 11.12
CA TYR A 159 9.58 6.00 10.06
C TYR A 159 9.62 6.71 8.70
N LEU A 160 8.57 7.44 8.35
CA LEU A 160 8.52 8.25 7.14
C LEU A 160 9.60 9.33 7.15
N ASN A 161 9.77 10.02 8.28
CA ASN A 161 10.81 11.06 8.42
C ASN A 161 12.24 10.48 8.43
N GLN A 162 12.46 9.27 8.93
CA GLN A 162 13.78 8.60 8.86
C GLN A 162 14.11 8.04 7.48
N SER A 163 13.10 7.62 6.71
CA SER A 163 13.28 7.19 5.31
C SER A 163 13.56 8.37 4.38
N GLU A 164 13.43 9.60 4.89
CA GLU A 164 13.64 10.83 4.18
C GLU A 164 14.93 11.54 4.61
N TYR A 165 15.50 12.11 3.61
CA TYR A 165 16.48 13.21 3.67
C TYR A 165 17.93 12.89 3.92
N LYS A 166 18.51 12.15 3.03
CA LYS A 166 19.75 12.67 2.46
C LYS A 166 19.34 13.71 1.42
N ASN A 167 19.38 14.98 1.78
CA ASN A 167 19.04 16.16 0.97
C ASN A 167 19.95 16.37 -0.28
N LYS A 168 20.29 15.30 -0.96
CA LYS A 168 20.84 15.30 -2.31
C LYS A 168 20.04 14.30 -3.12
N ILE A 169 19.02 14.80 -3.80
CA ILE A 169 18.39 14.05 -4.85
C ILE A 169 19.45 13.81 -5.91
N THR A 170 20.03 12.62 -5.90
CA THR A 170 20.91 12.19 -6.98
C THR A 170 20.01 11.49 -7.98
N PHE A 171 19.71 12.20 -9.06
CA PHE A 171 19.00 11.59 -10.18
C PHE A 171 19.98 10.63 -10.87
N PRO A 172 19.63 9.35 -11.07
CA PRO A 172 20.49 8.45 -11.84
C PRO A 172 20.63 8.99 -13.26
N ASP A 173 21.80 8.80 -13.81
CA ASP A 173 22.07 9.16 -15.18
C ASP A 173 21.24 8.25 -16.11
N ASN A 174 20.44 8.88 -16.95
CA ASN A 174 19.72 8.21 -18.04
C ASN A 174 20.28 8.80 -19.35
N GLU A 175 20.44 7.95 -20.36
CA GLU A 175 20.99 8.38 -21.66
C GLU A 175 20.08 9.34 -22.43
N THR A 176 18.84 9.47 -22.05
CA THR A 176 17.82 10.29 -22.74
C THR A 176 17.57 11.61 -22.03
N ILE A 177 17.37 11.58 -20.71
CA ILE A 177 17.03 12.75 -19.90
C ILE A 177 17.69 12.66 -18.52
N LYS A 178 18.09 13.81 -17.99
CA LYS A 178 18.59 13.97 -16.62
C LYS A 178 17.92 15.17 -15.97
N PHE A 179 17.38 14.99 -14.77
CA PHE A 179 16.97 16.11 -13.94
C PHE A 179 18.17 16.68 -13.19
N ASP A 180 18.38 17.99 -13.28
CA ASP A 180 19.46 18.69 -12.58
C ASP A 180 19.02 19.05 -11.17
N TYR A 181 17.84 19.66 -11.03
CA TYR A 181 17.25 20.01 -9.75
C TYR A 181 15.73 20.27 -9.88
N ILE A 182 15.04 20.13 -8.74
CA ILE A 182 13.61 20.42 -8.57
C ILE A 182 13.47 21.22 -7.29
N TYR A 183 12.64 22.27 -7.31
CA TYR A 183 12.34 23.08 -6.13
C TYR A 183 10.96 23.72 -6.25
N LEU A 184 10.38 24.06 -5.09
CA LEU A 184 9.08 24.70 -4.99
C LEU A 184 9.23 26.20 -4.72
N THR A 185 8.33 26.99 -5.32
CA THR A 185 8.23 28.44 -5.04
C THR A 185 6.77 28.84 -4.91
N ASN A 186 6.54 29.96 -4.25
CA ASN A 186 5.26 30.66 -4.32
C ASN A 186 5.14 31.52 -5.61
N GLU A 187 4.07 32.26 -5.77
CA GLU A 187 3.82 33.16 -6.90
C GLU A 187 4.88 34.27 -7.04
N ARG A 188 5.54 34.63 -5.94
CA ARG A 188 6.61 35.66 -5.92
C ARG A 188 8.00 35.08 -6.27
N GLY A 189 8.08 33.79 -6.55
CA GLY A 189 9.35 33.10 -6.84
C GLY A 189 10.17 32.78 -5.60
N GLU A 190 9.64 32.97 -4.39
CA GLU A 190 10.34 32.64 -3.14
C GLU A 190 10.31 31.11 -2.92
N ARG A 191 11.49 30.52 -2.66
CA ARG A 191 11.61 29.09 -2.35
C ARG A 191 11.00 28.79 -1.00
N LYS A 192 10.09 27.80 -0.96
CA LYS A 192 9.38 27.37 0.23
C LYS A 192 9.19 25.84 0.20
N THR A 193 9.06 25.26 1.38
CA THR A 193 8.64 23.85 1.57
C THR A 193 7.28 23.77 2.27
N SER A 194 6.79 24.90 2.81
CA SER A 194 5.47 24.99 3.44
C SER A 194 4.64 26.05 2.76
N PHE A 195 3.40 25.74 2.40
CA PHE A 195 2.48 26.61 1.69
C PHE A 195 1.16 26.67 2.44
N PHE A 196 0.50 27.82 2.38
CA PHE A 196 -0.89 27.93 2.84
C PHE A 196 -1.83 27.41 1.73
N TYR A 197 -2.99 26.88 2.12
CA TYR A 197 -3.96 26.30 1.19
C TYR A 197 -4.44 27.28 0.09
N HIS A 198 -4.35 28.59 0.35
CA HIS A 198 -4.74 29.66 -0.58
C HIS A 198 -3.59 30.18 -1.45
N GLU A 199 -2.39 29.56 -1.37
CA GLU A 199 -1.24 29.89 -2.24
C GLU A 199 -1.19 28.92 -3.44
N HIS A 200 -0.72 29.42 -4.59
CA HIS A 200 -0.29 28.56 -5.69
C HIS A 200 1.09 27.99 -5.38
N ILE A 201 1.29 26.71 -5.70
CA ILE A 201 2.58 26.05 -5.58
C ILE A 201 3.18 25.91 -6.97
N HIS A 202 4.32 26.55 -7.19
CA HIS A 202 5.06 26.44 -8.43
C HIS A 202 6.13 25.37 -8.29
N ILE A 203 6.01 24.29 -9.04
CA ILE A 203 7.00 23.21 -9.13
C ILE A 203 7.94 23.58 -10.27
N ASN A 204 9.16 23.97 -9.93
CA ASN A 204 10.18 24.35 -10.90
C ASN A 204 11.16 23.18 -11.05
N TYR A 205 11.40 22.76 -12.28
CA TYR A 205 12.32 21.67 -12.57
C TYR A 205 13.20 21.99 -13.77
N LYS A 206 14.51 21.79 -13.58
CA LYS A 206 15.52 21.91 -14.62
C LYS A 206 15.96 20.54 -15.04
N TYR A 207 16.04 20.32 -16.34
CA TYR A 207 16.45 19.05 -16.90
C TYR A 207 17.20 19.25 -18.21
N THR A 208 18.03 18.25 -18.52
CA THR A 208 18.82 18.19 -19.75
C THR A 208 18.33 17.00 -20.58
N ILE A 209 18.05 17.23 -21.83
CA ILE A 209 17.75 16.17 -22.82
C ILE A 209 19.00 15.94 -23.66
N PHE A 210 19.48 14.71 -23.68
CA PHE A 210 20.71 14.33 -24.41
C PHE A 210 20.44 13.84 -25.83
N LYS A 211 19.31 13.18 -26.04
CA LYS A 211 18.93 12.60 -27.34
C LYS A 211 17.56 13.13 -27.76
N ARG A 212 17.39 13.38 -29.07
CA ARG A 212 16.08 13.71 -29.61
C ARG A 212 15.09 12.59 -29.30
N CYS A 213 14.09 12.88 -28.53
CA CYS A 213 13.09 11.92 -28.08
C CYS A 213 11.68 12.45 -28.36
N PRO A 214 11.14 12.19 -29.56
CA PRO A 214 9.75 12.51 -29.85
C PRO A 214 8.87 11.76 -28.83
N SER A 215 7.86 12.42 -28.33
CA SER A 215 6.93 11.84 -27.33
C SER A 215 7.48 11.69 -25.90
N LEU A 216 8.65 12.23 -25.56
CA LEU A 216 9.10 12.29 -24.19
C LEU A 216 8.08 13.09 -23.35
N ARG A 217 7.63 12.48 -22.30
CA ARG A 217 6.66 13.05 -21.37
C ARG A 217 7.31 13.17 -19.99
N ILE A 218 7.11 14.31 -19.35
CA ILE A 218 7.47 14.52 -17.95
C ILE A 218 6.18 14.58 -17.16
N ALA A 219 6.10 13.79 -16.10
CA ALA A 219 4.96 13.74 -15.23
C ALA A 219 5.38 13.97 -13.79
N PHE A 220 4.50 14.55 -13.00
CA PHE A 220 4.67 14.64 -11.56
C PHE A 220 3.44 14.12 -10.85
N THR A 221 3.69 13.58 -9.66
CA THR A 221 2.70 12.94 -8.82
C THR A 221 2.74 13.59 -7.45
N ILE A 222 1.61 13.97 -6.92
CA ILE A 222 1.47 14.38 -5.53
C ILE A 222 0.85 13.21 -4.77
N SER A 223 1.49 12.82 -3.68
CA SER A 223 1.00 11.78 -2.78
C SER A 223 0.96 12.29 -1.34
N ASP A 224 0.12 11.65 -0.53
CA ASP A 224 0.12 11.86 0.92
C ASP A 224 1.29 11.12 1.60
N ALA A 225 1.41 11.28 2.92
CA ALA A 225 2.42 10.61 3.73
C ALA A 225 2.35 9.08 3.65
N PHE A 226 1.20 8.52 3.28
CA PHE A 226 0.96 7.09 3.19
C PHE A 226 1.23 6.52 1.79
N GLY A 227 1.59 7.38 0.82
CA GLY A 227 1.86 7.01 -0.56
C GLY A 227 0.60 6.89 -1.44
N ASN A 228 -0.56 7.34 -0.95
CA ASN A 228 -1.75 7.44 -1.79
C ASN A 228 -1.55 8.59 -2.78
N ILE A 229 -1.77 8.31 -4.06
CA ILE A 229 -1.68 9.33 -5.11
C ILE A 229 -2.92 10.21 -5.03
N LEU A 230 -2.72 11.49 -4.72
CA LEU A 230 -3.76 12.50 -4.68
C LEU A 230 -3.92 13.21 -6.02
N PHE A 231 -2.82 13.37 -6.75
CA PHE A 231 -2.81 14.07 -8.02
C PHE A 231 -1.69 13.51 -8.90
N ASN A 232 -1.98 13.37 -10.18
CA ASN A 232 -1.00 13.01 -11.20
C ASN A 232 -1.23 13.88 -12.42
N SER A 233 -0.17 14.53 -12.90
CA SER A 233 -0.19 15.33 -14.11
C SER A 233 1.01 15.02 -14.97
N ALA A 234 0.80 15.02 -16.26
CA ALA A 234 1.87 14.88 -17.24
C ALA A 234 1.87 16.12 -18.14
N ASP A 235 3.06 16.50 -18.60
CA ASP A 235 3.23 17.47 -19.67
C ASP A 235 2.72 16.83 -20.97
N PHE A 236 1.39 16.80 -21.10
CA PHE A 236 0.80 16.50 -22.41
C PHE A 236 0.99 17.75 -23.26
N PRO A 237 1.63 17.63 -24.40
CA PRO A 237 1.49 18.66 -25.39
C PRO A 237 -0.02 18.83 -25.65
N ASP A 238 -0.57 19.99 -25.36
CA ASP A 238 -1.94 20.39 -25.70
C ASP A 238 -2.21 20.12 -27.17
N GLY A 239 -2.45 18.92 -27.64
CA GLY A 239 -2.69 18.57 -29.06
C GLY A 239 -2.01 19.43 -30.13
N LYS A 240 -1.38 20.54 -29.73
CA LYS A 240 -0.72 21.58 -30.53
C LYS A 240 0.80 21.65 -30.37
N ARG A 241 1.42 20.99 -29.35
CA ARG A 241 2.86 20.79 -29.39
C ARG A 241 3.16 19.74 -30.43
N SER A 242 3.70 20.16 -31.55
CA SER A 242 4.31 19.25 -32.51
C SER A 242 5.32 18.41 -31.73
N ILE A 243 5.03 17.11 -31.64
CA ILE A 243 5.85 16.05 -31.04
C ILE A 243 7.33 16.11 -31.53
N ASP A 244 7.58 16.84 -32.59
CA ASP A 244 8.89 17.01 -33.24
C ASP A 244 9.82 18.05 -32.60
N LYS A 245 9.44 18.72 -31.52
CA LYS A 245 10.20 19.91 -31.04
C LYS A 245 11.03 19.71 -29.78
N ILE A 246 11.08 18.52 -29.18
CA ILE A 246 11.98 18.29 -28.05
C ILE A 246 13.37 17.93 -28.59
N ALA A 247 14.19 18.94 -28.80
CA ALA A 247 15.58 18.81 -29.21
C ALA A 247 16.49 18.55 -27.98
N PRO A 248 17.68 17.98 -28.17
CA PRO A 248 18.70 17.97 -27.11
C PRO A 248 18.98 19.39 -26.62
N GLY A 249 19.09 19.55 -25.31
CA GLY A 249 19.30 20.87 -24.70
C GLY A 249 18.93 20.94 -23.22
N ASN A 250 19.12 22.11 -22.63
CA ASN A 250 18.77 22.41 -21.24
C ASN A 250 17.42 23.10 -21.18
N TYR A 251 16.56 22.64 -20.32
CA TYR A 251 15.20 23.13 -20.17
C TYR A 251 14.93 23.54 -18.72
N LEU A 252 14.15 24.60 -18.57
CA LEU A 252 13.55 24.98 -17.29
C LEU A 252 12.03 25.03 -17.50
N SER A 253 11.29 24.25 -16.72
CA SER A 253 9.85 24.19 -16.78
C SER A 253 9.24 24.44 -15.41
N THR A 254 8.03 24.98 -15.41
CA THR A 254 7.26 25.24 -14.19
C THR A 254 5.88 24.65 -14.34
N ALA A 255 5.48 23.80 -13.42
CA ALA A 255 4.12 23.34 -13.27
C ALA A 255 3.48 24.08 -12.10
N ILE A 256 2.22 24.50 -12.26
CA ILE A 256 1.51 25.27 -11.25
C ILE A 256 0.40 24.41 -10.67
N LEU A 257 0.49 24.12 -9.36
CA LEU A 257 -0.61 23.56 -8.61
C LEU A 257 -1.53 24.70 -8.15
N PRO A 258 -2.82 24.63 -8.47
CA PRO A 258 -3.75 25.68 -8.10
C PRO A 258 -3.98 25.73 -6.60
N LYS A 259 -4.21 26.92 -6.07
CA LYS A 259 -4.64 27.14 -4.68
C LYS A 259 -5.94 26.40 -4.37
N ASN A 260 -6.19 26.13 -3.09
CA ASN A 260 -7.39 25.45 -2.58
C ASN A 260 -7.61 24.04 -3.17
N TYR A 261 -6.54 23.39 -3.62
CA TYR A 261 -6.64 22.07 -4.24
C TYR A 261 -6.41 20.93 -3.22
N PHE A 262 -5.55 21.15 -2.22
CA PHE A 262 -5.25 20.18 -1.19
C PHE A 262 -5.69 20.67 0.19
N ASN A 263 -6.05 19.72 1.05
CA ASN A 263 -6.27 19.99 2.46
C ASN A 263 -4.93 20.09 3.22
N GLU A 264 -4.98 20.49 4.48
CA GLU A 264 -3.82 20.51 5.37
C GLU A 264 -3.20 19.12 5.49
N GLY A 265 -1.88 19.04 5.42
CA GLY A 265 -1.13 17.79 5.57
C GLY A 265 0.22 17.81 4.88
N GLU A 266 1.00 16.77 5.13
CA GLU A 266 2.26 16.55 4.43
C GLU A 266 1.99 15.96 3.05
N LEU A 267 2.57 16.59 2.03
CA LEU A 267 2.47 16.19 0.64
C LEU A 267 3.87 15.86 0.10
N TYR A 268 3.92 14.86 -0.76
CA TYR A 268 5.16 14.40 -1.36
C TYR A 268 5.09 14.53 -2.86
N LEU A 269 6.09 15.19 -3.43
CA LEU A 269 6.24 15.32 -4.88
C LEU A 269 7.06 14.14 -5.43
N GLY A 270 6.49 13.41 -6.37
CA GLY A 270 7.18 12.47 -7.22
C GLY A 270 7.34 13.04 -8.63
N VAL A 271 8.41 12.67 -9.33
CA VAL A 271 8.66 13.07 -10.72
C VAL A 271 9.03 11.86 -11.53
N SER A 272 8.49 11.76 -12.73
CA SER A 272 8.82 10.71 -13.69
C SER A 272 8.97 11.26 -15.10
N SER A 273 9.68 10.52 -15.93
CA SER A 273 9.70 10.74 -17.37
C SER A 273 9.55 9.41 -18.10
N ASP A 274 8.76 9.40 -19.14
CA ASP A 274 8.50 8.21 -19.93
C ASP A 274 8.30 8.53 -21.41
N ILE A 275 8.45 7.51 -22.21
CA ILE A 275 8.01 7.49 -23.62
C ILE A 275 6.81 6.57 -23.66
N PRO A 276 5.58 7.08 -23.90
CA PRO A 276 4.38 6.28 -23.88
C PRO A 276 4.50 5.02 -24.73
N PHE A 277 4.05 3.88 -24.17
CA PHE A 277 4.06 2.55 -24.80
C PHE A 277 5.44 1.98 -25.16
N LYS A 278 6.53 2.61 -24.72
CA LYS A 278 7.88 2.18 -25.03
C LYS A 278 8.72 1.92 -23.80
N GLU A 279 8.97 2.94 -22.98
CA GLU A 279 9.83 2.80 -21.81
C GLU A 279 9.56 3.88 -20.76
N ILE A 280 9.87 3.55 -19.49
CA ILE A 280 9.97 4.52 -18.38
C ILE A 280 11.43 4.92 -18.30
N CYS A 281 11.73 6.17 -18.60
CA CYS A 281 13.09 6.69 -18.56
C CYS A 281 13.55 6.94 -17.11
N LEU A 282 12.71 7.58 -16.29
CA LEU A 282 12.99 7.91 -14.90
C LEU A 282 11.71 7.84 -14.07
N ASN A 283 11.80 7.39 -12.82
CA ASN A 283 10.69 7.36 -11.88
C ASN A 283 11.16 7.58 -10.45
N PHE A 284 10.81 8.72 -9.88
CA PHE A 284 11.12 9.12 -8.51
C PHE A 284 9.83 9.33 -7.74
N LYS A 285 9.59 8.54 -6.72
CA LYS A 285 8.32 8.56 -5.98
C LYS A 285 8.24 9.65 -4.91
N LYS A 286 9.37 10.13 -4.41
CA LYS A 286 9.41 11.17 -3.37
C LYS A 286 10.64 12.04 -3.59
N VAL A 287 10.44 13.18 -4.22
CA VAL A 287 11.52 14.14 -4.57
C VAL A 287 11.56 15.28 -3.56
N LEU A 288 10.42 15.74 -3.11
CA LEU A 288 10.25 16.83 -2.13
C LEU A 288 9.08 16.53 -1.20
N SER A 289 9.15 17.06 0.01
CA SER A 289 8.06 17.08 0.99
C SER A 289 7.81 18.51 1.46
#